data_3584e212ed34844000e0fcff5a58ed15
#
_entry.id   3584e212ed34844000e0fcff5a58ed15
#
_cell.length_a   1.000
_cell.length_b   1.000
_cell.length_c   1.000
_cell.angle_alpha   90.00
_cell.angle_beta   90.00
_cell.angle_gamma   90.00
#
_symmetry.space_group_name_H-M   'P 1'
#
loop_
_entity.id
_entity.type
_entity.pdbx_description
1 polymer ?
#
loop_
_entity_poly.entity_id
_entity_poly.type
_entity_poly.pdbx_seq_one_letter_code
_entity_poly.pdbx_strand_id
1 'polypeptide(L)'
;MQIFLPIADVPVDLFVLLVLGAAVGFLSGVFGIGGGFLMTPLLIFLGIPAAVAVATEANQIAASSFSGVLAHLKRRSVDFKMGNILVVGGLLGSGVGVEIFRIIKSYGQTDLFVSLCYILFLGSIGTLMFLESLSTIQRSRKPQRNFKHRKKHNWIHGLPFKTKFKSSKLYISAIPPIIIGFFIGILASIMGVGGGFILIPAMIYILGMPTKVVIGTSLYQIMFITAFTTFMHATQNKTVDLLLALILIVGGVLGAQLGARVTVKLKAEEIRILLAIIVLLVCLKLAVDLLITPNDLFSLTYSTE
;
A
#
# COMPACT_ATOMS: atom_id res chain seq x y z
N MET A 1 -12.05 -25.60 4.97
CA MET A 1 -13.44 -25.26 4.59
C MET A 1 -13.35 -24.44 3.33
N GLN A 2 -13.70 -25.05 2.18
CA GLN A 2 -13.63 -24.36 0.89
C GLN A 2 -14.86 -23.48 0.70
N ILE A 3 -14.63 -22.26 0.24
CA ILE A 3 -15.66 -21.28 -0.11
C ILE A 3 -15.46 -20.93 -1.57
N PHE A 4 -16.55 -20.87 -2.31
CA PHE A 4 -16.55 -20.41 -3.69
C PHE A 4 -16.71 -18.90 -3.73
N LEU A 5 -15.79 -18.19 -4.40
CA LEU A 5 -15.82 -16.75 -4.56
C LEU A 5 -16.59 -16.40 -5.84
N PRO A 6 -17.74 -15.70 -5.75
CA PRO A 6 -18.65 -15.56 -6.90
C PRO A 6 -18.12 -14.66 -8.02
N ILE A 7 -17.24 -13.70 -7.72
CA ILE A 7 -16.68 -12.77 -8.72
C ILE A 7 -15.28 -13.22 -9.18
N ALA A 8 -14.53 -13.88 -8.29
CA ALA A 8 -13.23 -14.45 -8.63
C ALA A 8 -13.34 -15.77 -9.39
N ASP A 9 -14.50 -16.46 -9.31
CA ASP A 9 -14.79 -17.76 -9.89
C ASP A 9 -13.78 -18.87 -9.49
N VAL A 10 -13.28 -18.79 -8.24
CA VAL A 10 -12.26 -19.71 -7.72
C VAL A 10 -12.69 -20.25 -6.35
N PRO A 11 -12.57 -21.58 -6.09
CA PRO A 11 -12.73 -22.14 -4.76
C PRO A 11 -11.45 -21.89 -3.94
N VAL A 12 -11.57 -21.24 -2.79
CA VAL A 12 -10.44 -20.95 -1.89
C VAL A 12 -10.75 -21.40 -0.46
N ASP A 13 -9.73 -21.77 0.30
CA ASP A 13 -9.92 -22.16 1.69
C ASP A 13 -10.07 -20.92 2.59
N LEU A 14 -11.16 -20.87 3.37
CA LEU A 14 -11.49 -19.80 4.30
C LEU A 14 -10.36 -19.53 5.30
N PHE A 15 -9.77 -20.61 5.86
CA PHE A 15 -8.72 -20.44 6.86
C PHE A 15 -7.46 -19.82 6.27
N VAL A 16 -7.12 -20.20 5.03
CA VAL A 16 -5.97 -19.61 4.32
C VAL A 16 -6.19 -18.10 4.13
N LEU A 17 -7.37 -17.68 3.70
CA LEU A 17 -7.70 -16.26 3.53
C LEU A 17 -7.67 -15.49 4.85
N LEU A 18 -8.23 -16.06 5.93
CA LEU A 18 -8.20 -15.42 7.25
C LEU A 18 -6.78 -15.27 7.79
N VAL A 19 -5.96 -16.32 7.68
CA VAL A 19 -4.57 -16.30 8.13
C VAL A 19 -3.75 -15.31 7.30
N LEU A 20 -3.92 -15.29 5.98
CA LEU A 20 -3.28 -14.30 5.11
C LEU A 20 -3.71 -12.88 5.47
N GLY A 21 -5.03 -12.65 5.63
CA GLY A 21 -5.56 -11.36 6.08
C GLY A 21 -4.95 -10.92 7.41
N ALA A 22 -4.88 -11.84 8.39
CA ALA A 22 -4.30 -11.57 9.70
C ALA A 22 -2.79 -11.31 9.64
N ALA A 23 -2.03 -12.08 8.86
CA ALA A 23 -0.59 -11.92 8.72
C ALA A 23 -0.23 -10.60 8.04
N VAL A 24 -0.89 -10.29 6.91
CA VAL A 24 -0.67 -9.03 6.18
C VAL A 24 -1.20 -7.85 6.99
N GLY A 25 -2.34 -7.98 7.66
CA GLY A 25 -2.86 -6.99 8.60
C GLY A 25 -1.89 -6.71 9.75
N PHE A 26 -1.28 -7.76 10.32
CA PHE A 26 -0.26 -7.62 11.36
C PHE A 26 0.95 -6.82 10.86
N LEU A 27 1.49 -7.16 9.70
CA LEU A 27 2.57 -6.39 9.06
C LEU A 27 2.16 -4.94 8.80
N SER A 28 0.94 -4.72 8.31
CA SER A 28 0.36 -3.39 8.13
C SER A 28 0.32 -2.59 9.44
N GLY A 29 -0.13 -3.20 10.52
CA GLY A 29 -0.19 -2.57 11.85
C GLY A 29 1.20 -2.24 12.40
N VAL A 30 2.19 -3.08 12.13
CA VAL A 30 3.59 -2.87 12.55
C VAL A 30 4.22 -1.71 11.79
N PHE A 31 4.03 -1.62 10.48
CA PHE A 31 4.71 -0.63 9.60
C PHE A 31 3.89 0.63 9.34
N GLY A 32 2.57 0.58 9.54
CA GLY A 32 1.68 1.69 9.21
C GLY A 32 1.52 1.93 7.70
N ILE A 33 1.80 0.93 6.87
CA ILE A 33 1.88 1.03 5.41
C ILE A 33 0.53 0.75 4.73
N GLY A 34 -0.44 0.18 5.45
CA GLY A 34 -1.76 -0.19 4.90
C GLY A 34 -1.87 -1.64 4.42
N GLY A 35 -0.79 -2.43 4.42
CA GLY A 35 -0.79 -3.90 4.21
C GLY A 35 -0.96 -4.39 2.78
N GLY A 36 -1.57 -3.63 1.92
CA GLY A 36 -1.95 -4.02 0.59
C GLY A 36 -0.85 -4.44 -0.37
N PHE A 37 0.35 -4.00 -0.15
CA PHE A 37 1.46 -4.31 -1.04
C PHE A 37 1.87 -5.79 -1.07
N LEU A 38 1.49 -6.57 -0.06
CA LEU A 38 1.71 -8.02 -0.03
C LEU A 38 0.45 -8.82 -0.34
N MET A 39 -0.72 -8.29 0.00
CA MET A 39 -1.96 -9.04 -0.12
C MET A 39 -2.32 -9.33 -1.58
N THR A 40 -2.30 -8.34 -2.48
CA THR A 40 -2.62 -8.56 -3.89
C THR A 40 -1.73 -9.66 -4.52
N PRO A 41 -0.39 -9.64 -4.41
CA PRO A 41 0.44 -10.74 -4.90
C PRO A 41 0.09 -12.10 -4.30
N LEU A 42 -0.19 -12.14 -2.98
CA LEU A 42 -0.56 -13.39 -2.33
C LEU A 42 -1.91 -13.94 -2.80
N LEU A 43 -2.88 -13.06 -3.10
CA LEU A 43 -4.14 -13.44 -3.70
C LEU A 43 -3.97 -13.96 -5.13
N ILE A 44 -3.09 -13.32 -5.92
CA ILE A 44 -2.75 -13.81 -7.28
C ILE A 44 -2.11 -15.20 -7.20
N PHE A 45 -1.23 -15.47 -6.22
CA PHE A 45 -0.64 -16.81 -6.02
C PHE A 45 -1.67 -17.86 -5.62
N LEU A 46 -2.80 -17.46 -5.05
CA LEU A 46 -3.94 -18.36 -4.79
C LEU A 46 -4.85 -18.58 -6.01
N GLY A 47 -4.48 -18.01 -7.17
CA GLY A 47 -5.25 -18.11 -8.42
C GLY A 47 -6.39 -17.11 -8.54
N ILE A 48 -6.48 -16.12 -7.65
CA ILE A 48 -7.48 -15.06 -7.77
C ILE A 48 -7.03 -14.07 -8.85
N PRO A 49 -7.89 -13.76 -9.85
CA PRO A 49 -7.57 -12.80 -10.92
C PRO A 49 -7.12 -11.45 -10.34
N ALA A 50 -6.05 -10.87 -10.92
CA ALA A 50 -5.49 -9.62 -10.41
C ALA A 50 -6.51 -8.48 -10.32
N ALA A 51 -7.45 -8.43 -11.25
CA ALA A 51 -8.52 -7.42 -11.25
C ALA A 51 -9.41 -7.51 -10.00
N VAL A 52 -9.74 -8.74 -9.55
CA VAL A 52 -10.53 -8.98 -8.35
C VAL A 52 -9.70 -8.74 -7.09
N ALA A 53 -8.46 -9.23 -7.09
CA ALA A 53 -7.53 -9.05 -5.97
C ALA A 53 -7.32 -7.56 -5.66
N VAL A 54 -6.93 -6.74 -6.65
CA VAL A 54 -6.71 -5.29 -6.54
C VAL A 54 -7.95 -4.56 -6.00
N ALA A 55 -9.11 -4.81 -6.60
CA ALA A 55 -10.33 -4.10 -6.26
C ALA A 55 -10.87 -4.48 -4.87
N THR A 56 -10.79 -5.76 -4.51
CA THR A 56 -11.31 -6.28 -3.24
C THR A 56 -10.40 -5.91 -2.07
N GLU A 57 -9.08 -5.95 -2.30
CA GLU A 57 -8.12 -5.60 -1.28
C GLU A 57 -8.19 -4.14 -0.85
N ALA A 58 -8.44 -3.21 -1.78
CA ALA A 58 -8.60 -1.79 -1.46
C ALA A 58 -9.62 -1.58 -0.33
N ASN A 59 -10.67 -2.42 -0.27
CA ASN A 59 -11.67 -2.39 0.79
C ASN A 59 -11.10 -2.83 2.15
N GLN A 60 -10.30 -3.89 2.18
CA GLN A 60 -9.62 -4.35 3.40
C GLN A 60 -8.65 -3.28 3.92
N ILE A 61 -7.90 -2.62 3.01
CA ILE A 61 -6.98 -1.54 3.39
C ILE A 61 -7.74 -0.34 3.96
N ALA A 62 -8.88 0.02 3.38
CA ALA A 62 -9.72 1.10 3.92
C ALA A 62 -10.11 0.81 5.37
N ALA A 63 -10.60 -0.40 5.66
CA ALA A 63 -11.02 -0.81 7.01
C ALA A 63 -9.85 -0.87 8.00
N SER A 64 -8.72 -1.47 7.60
CA SER A 64 -7.52 -1.56 8.45
C SER A 64 -6.90 -0.18 8.72
N SER A 65 -6.86 0.69 7.71
CA SER A 65 -6.37 2.07 7.84
C SER A 65 -7.27 2.92 8.73
N PHE A 66 -8.60 2.76 8.64
CA PHE A 66 -9.54 3.39 9.56
C PHE A 66 -9.24 3.01 11.02
N SER A 67 -9.08 1.72 11.29
CA SER A 67 -8.70 1.23 12.63
C SER A 67 -7.36 1.83 13.10
N GLY A 68 -6.36 1.90 12.20
CA GLY A 68 -5.07 2.51 12.47
C GLY A 68 -5.16 4.01 12.76
N VAL A 69 -5.95 4.75 11.98
CA VAL A 69 -6.18 6.19 12.18
C VAL A 69 -6.75 6.47 13.58
N LEU A 70 -7.73 5.69 14.04
CA LEU A 70 -8.32 5.86 15.37
C LEU A 70 -7.26 5.74 16.49
N ALA A 71 -6.32 4.80 16.37
CA ALA A 71 -5.21 4.66 17.31
C ALA A 71 -4.27 5.87 17.29
N HIS A 72 -3.97 6.40 16.09
CA HIS A 72 -3.10 7.56 15.90
C HIS A 72 -3.77 8.90 16.29
N LEU A 73 -5.09 8.99 16.20
CA LEU A 73 -5.87 10.14 16.69
C LEU A 73 -5.73 10.31 18.19
N LYS A 74 -5.86 9.21 18.95
CA LYS A 74 -5.65 9.22 20.42
C LYS A 74 -4.25 9.72 20.80
N ARG A 75 -3.24 9.44 19.95
CA ARG A 75 -1.84 9.87 20.15
C ARG A 75 -1.53 11.27 19.60
N ARG A 76 -2.51 11.97 19.01
CA ARG A 76 -2.36 13.27 18.34
C ARG A 76 -1.21 13.29 17.30
N SER A 77 -1.03 12.17 16.58
CA SER A 77 0.03 11.99 15.60
C SER A 77 -0.47 12.08 14.14
N VAL A 78 -1.60 12.71 13.91
CA VAL A 78 -2.16 12.97 12.56
C VAL A 78 -2.10 14.46 12.25
N ASP A 79 -1.58 14.83 11.08
CA ASP A 79 -1.66 16.18 10.53
C ASP A 79 -2.81 16.25 9.53
N PHE A 80 -3.99 16.67 10.01
CA PHE A 80 -5.19 16.76 9.17
C PHE A 80 -5.03 17.70 7.98
N LYS A 81 -4.29 18.83 8.17
CA LYS A 81 -4.13 19.80 7.09
C LYS A 81 -3.27 19.22 5.96
N MET A 82 -2.18 18.54 6.30
CA MET A 82 -1.35 17.82 5.34
C MET A 82 -2.13 16.66 4.72
N GLY A 83 -2.81 15.86 5.56
CA GLY A 83 -3.63 14.74 5.12
C GLY A 83 -4.71 15.15 4.12
N ASN A 84 -5.45 16.23 4.38
CA ASN A 84 -6.49 16.71 3.46
C ASN A 84 -5.93 17.13 2.09
N ILE A 85 -4.77 17.79 2.07
CA ILE A 85 -4.11 18.18 0.82
C ILE A 85 -3.68 16.93 0.02
N LEU A 86 -3.11 15.94 0.70
CA LEU A 86 -2.74 14.66 0.12
C LEU A 86 -3.97 13.88 -0.36
N VAL A 87 -5.08 13.90 0.38
CA VAL A 87 -6.36 13.27 0.00
C VAL A 87 -6.91 13.89 -1.28
N VAL A 88 -6.93 15.22 -1.40
CA VAL A 88 -7.42 15.89 -2.62
C VAL A 88 -6.61 15.45 -3.84
N GLY A 89 -5.27 15.49 -3.76
CA GLY A 89 -4.43 14.96 -4.83
C GLY A 89 -4.70 13.48 -5.11
N GLY A 90 -4.79 12.68 -4.06
CA GLY A 90 -5.00 11.24 -4.15
C GLY A 90 -6.34 10.83 -4.74
N LEU A 91 -7.44 11.53 -4.42
CA LEU A 91 -8.75 11.29 -5.02
C LEU A 91 -8.75 11.57 -6.52
N LEU A 92 -8.13 12.68 -6.94
CA LEU A 92 -7.97 12.99 -8.37
C LEU A 92 -7.12 11.92 -9.07
N GLY A 93 -6.01 11.54 -8.45
CA GLY A 93 -5.13 10.50 -8.98
C GLY A 93 -5.81 9.14 -9.04
N SER A 94 -6.55 8.74 -8.02
CA SER A 94 -7.25 7.45 -8.01
C SER A 94 -8.38 7.38 -9.04
N GLY A 95 -9.08 8.49 -9.29
CA GLY A 95 -10.05 8.57 -10.38
C GLY A 95 -9.40 8.29 -11.75
N VAL A 96 -8.27 8.94 -12.02
CA VAL A 96 -7.48 8.70 -13.24
C VAL A 96 -6.95 7.25 -13.28
N GLY A 97 -6.46 6.73 -12.15
CA GLY A 97 -5.92 5.38 -12.07
C GLY A 97 -6.97 4.28 -12.31
N VAL A 98 -8.20 4.44 -11.79
CA VAL A 98 -9.31 3.51 -12.07
C VAL A 98 -9.68 3.53 -13.55
N GLU A 99 -9.66 4.70 -14.18
CA GLU A 99 -9.95 4.80 -15.62
C GLU A 99 -8.87 4.14 -16.47
N ILE A 100 -7.59 4.33 -16.12
CA ILE A 100 -6.47 3.61 -16.75
C ILE A 100 -6.66 2.10 -16.56
N PHE A 101 -7.00 1.65 -15.33
CA PHE A 101 -7.26 0.25 -15.05
C PHE A 101 -8.40 -0.33 -15.90
N ARG A 102 -9.48 0.42 -16.08
CA ARG A 102 -10.61 0.05 -16.94
C ARG A 102 -10.19 -0.17 -18.39
N ILE A 103 -9.36 0.74 -18.92
CA ILE A 103 -8.82 0.63 -20.27
C ILE A 103 -7.97 -0.64 -20.41
N ILE A 104 -7.06 -0.89 -19.45
CA ILE A 104 -6.20 -2.09 -19.48
C ILE A 104 -7.04 -3.37 -19.36
N LYS A 105 -8.08 -3.36 -18.54
CA LYS A 105 -9.01 -4.48 -18.41
C LYS A 105 -9.72 -4.77 -19.73
N SER A 106 -10.09 -3.76 -20.52
CA SER A 106 -10.73 -3.94 -21.83
C SER A 106 -9.82 -4.63 -22.85
N TYR A 107 -8.49 -4.53 -22.68
CA TYR A 107 -7.51 -5.26 -23.50
C TYR A 107 -7.22 -6.68 -23.00
N GLY A 108 -7.82 -7.11 -21.88
CA GLY A 108 -7.61 -8.45 -21.32
C GLY A 108 -6.23 -8.71 -20.71
N GLN A 109 -5.41 -7.66 -20.51
CA GLN A 109 -4.02 -7.82 -20.04
C GLN A 109 -3.81 -7.33 -18.60
N THR A 110 -4.85 -7.41 -17.77
CA THR A 110 -4.80 -6.88 -16.39
C THR A 110 -3.75 -7.58 -15.54
N ASP A 111 -3.67 -8.91 -15.62
CA ASP A 111 -2.79 -9.71 -14.77
C ASP A 111 -1.32 -9.43 -15.09
N LEU A 112 -0.98 -9.33 -16.38
CA LEU A 112 0.36 -8.98 -16.84
C LEU A 112 0.74 -7.56 -16.39
N PHE A 113 -0.15 -6.60 -16.60
CA PHE A 113 0.13 -5.20 -16.27
C PHE A 113 0.30 -4.98 -14.77
N VAL A 114 -0.59 -5.54 -13.97
CA VAL A 114 -0.53 -5.47 -12.50
C VAL A 114 0.76 -6.14 -12.00
N SER A 115 1.09 -7.34 -12.48
CA SER A 115 2.32 -8.04 -12.10
C SER A 115 3.58 -7.25 -12.45
N LEU A 116 3.64 -6.64 -13.64
CA LEU A 116 4.76 -5.76 -14.03
C LEU A 116 4.88 -4.54 -13.12
N CYS A 117 3.77 -3.88 -12.79
CA CYS A 117 3.78 -2.78 -11.83
C CYS A 117 4.31 -3.23 -10.47
N TYR A 118 3.87 -4.42 -9.98
CA TYR A 118 4.37 -4.97 -8.73
C TYR A 118 5.86 -5.26 -8.78
N ILE A 119 6.36 -5.93 -9.81
CA ILE A 119 7.79 -6.24 -9.97
C ILE A 119 8.62 -4.95 -9.98
N LEU A 120 8.19 -3.93 -10.72
CA LEU A 120 8.92 -2.67 -10.85
C LEU A 120 8.90 -1.87 -9.53
N PHE A 121 7.74 -1.68 -8.94
CA PHE A 121 7.61 -0.84 -7.74
C PHE A 121 8.04 -1.57 -6.47
N LEU A 122 7.59 -2.83 -6.24
CA LEU A 122 8.05 -3.60 -5.09
C LEU A 122 9.53 -3.94 -5.17
N GLY A 123 10.02 -4.30 -6.34
CA GLY A 123 11.42 -4.58 -6.57
C GLY A 123 12.30 -3.37 -6.25
N SER A 124 11.96 -2.19 -6.78
CA SER A 124 12.72 -0.98 -6.54
C SER A 124 12.70 -0.55 -5.07
N ILE A 125 11.53 -0.55 -4.43
CA ILE A 125 11.42 -0.11 -3.03
C ILE A 125 11.93 -1.17 -2.07
N GLY A 126 11.67 -2.46 -2.33
CA GLY A 126 12.25 -3.56 -1.54
C GLY A 126 13.77 -3.49 -1.54
N THR A 127 14.39 -3.25 -2.69
CA THR A 127 15.84 -3.09 -2.83
C THR A 127 16.34 -1.86 -2.05
N LEU A 128 15.66 -0.71 -2.19
CA LEU A 128 16.04 0.50 -1.45
C LEU A 128 15.92 0.29 0.06
N MET A 129 14.83 -0.32 0.55
CA MET A 129 14.65 -0.64 1.97
C MET A 129 15.70 -1.61 2.48
N PHE A 130 16.06 -2.60 1.69
CA PHE A 130 17.10 -3.58 2.04
C PHE A 130 18.47 -2.92 2.17
N LEU A 131 18.87 -2.13 1.18
CA LEU A 131 20.15 -1.42 1.19
C LEU A 131 20.23 -0.39 2.34
N GLU A 132 19.15 0.34 2.61
CA GLU A 132 19.09 1.28 3.73
C GLU A 132 19.21 0.56 5.07
N SER A 133 18.53 -0.56 5.23
CA SER A 133 18.56 -1.34 6.46
C SER A 133 19.94 -1.95 6.71
N LEU A 134 20.59 -2.47 5.68
CA LEU A 134 21.98 -2.97 5.78
C LEU A 134 22.96 -1.85 6.15
N SER A 135 22.81 -0.67 5.53
CA SER A 135 23.66 0.49 5.83
C SER A 135 23.50 0.99 7.27
N THR A 136 22.27 0.91 7.80
CA THR A 136 21.97 1.31 9.17
C THR A 136 22.57 0.37 10.19
N ILE A 137 22.51 -0.96 9.96
CA ILE A 137 23.15 -1.94 10.84
C ILE A 137 24.67 -1.80 10.82
N GLN A 138 25.26 -1.57 9.65
CA GLN A 138 26.71 -1.35 9.55
C GLN A 138 27.14 -0.06 10.25
N ARG A 139 26.30 0.97 10.24
CA ARG A 139 26.57 2.25 10.94
C ARG A 139 26.36 2.18 12.45
N SER A 140 25.42 1.38 12.94
CA SER A 140 25.22 1.20 14.39
C SER A 140 26.40 0.52 15.08
N ARG A 141 27.28 -0.14 14.33
CA ARG A 141 28.55 -0.73 14.81
C ARG A 141 29.73 0.25 14.85
N LYS A 142 29.57 1.50 14.32
CA LYS A 142 30.61 2.55 14.37
C LYS A 142 30.18 3.65 15.33
N PRO A 143 31.08 4.21 16.18
CA PRO A 143 30.74 5.26 17.14
C PRO A 143 30.16 6.48 16.42
N GLN A 144 29.06 7.00 16.97
CA GLN A 144 28.30 8.13 16.43
C GLN A 144 29.20 9.37 16.23
N ARG A 145 29.54 9.68 15.00
CA ARG A 145 29.95 11.03 14.62
C ARG A 145 28.66 11.85 14.49
N ASN A 146 28.55 12.89 15.32
CA ASN A 146 27.47 13.89 15.27
C ASN A 146 27.35 14.48 13.86
N PHE A 147 26.43 13.96 13.06
CA PHE A 147 26.07 14.61 11.82
C PHE A 147 25.14 15.78 12.14
N LYS A 148 25.69 17.00 12.12
CA LYS A 148 24.90 18.22 12.00
C LYS A 148 23.95 18.04 10.83
N HIS A 149 22.66 18.13 11.10
CA HIS A 149 21.60 18.22 10.08
C HIS A 149 21.96 19.36 9.11
N ARG A 150 22.57 19.02 8.01
CA ARG A 150 22.81 19.96 6.90
C ARG A 150 21.40 20.31 6.37
N LYS A 151 20.96 21.54 6.63
CA LYS A 151 19.75 22.10 6.01
C LYS A 151 19.93 21.99 4.50
N LYS A 152 19.43 20.92 3.88
CA LYS A 152 19.33 20.85 2.44
C LYS A 152 18.37 21.95 2.01
N HIS A 153 18.85 22.87 1.21
CA HIS A 153 18.04 23.88 0.54
C HIS A 153 17.11 23.11 -0.42
N ASN A 154 15.92 22.79 0.07
CA ASN A 154 14.98 22.02 -0.73
C ASN A 154 14.29 22.98 -1.70
N TRP A 155 14.27 22.62 -2.95
CA TRP A 155 13.54 23.23 -4.07
C TRP A 155 12.09 23.60 -3.71
N ILE A 156 11.51 22.88 -2.76
CA ILE A 156 10.15 23.01 -2.23
C ILE A 156 9.87 24.37 -1.58
N HIS A 157 10.91 25.08 -1.08
CA HIS A 157 10.75 26.39 -0.42
C HIS A 157 10.55 27.56 -1.39
N GLY A 158 10.80 27.38 -2.69
CA GLY A 158 10.63 28.41 -3.72
C GLY A 158 9.22 28.50 -4.32
N LEU A 159 8.34 27.50 -4.10
CA LEU A 159 7.04 27.41 -4.73
C LEU A 159 5.98 28.32 -4.07
N PRO A 160 4.99 28.85 -4.84
CA PRO A 160 3.85 29.60 -4.32
C PRO A 160 2.92 28.73 -3.45
N PHE A 161 1.90 29.35 -2.83
CA PHE A 161 0.91 28.69 -1.94
C PHE A 161 1.52 28.05 -0.69
N LYS A 162 2.42 28.76 -0.01
CA LYS A 162 3.02 28.32 1.24
C LYS A 162 1.96 28.21 2.35
N THR A 163 1.89 27.05 2.97
CA THR A 163 0.98 26.77 4.07
C THR A 163 1.74 26.30 5.31
N LYS A 164 1.24 26.69 6.48
CA LYS A 164 1.82 26.28 7.76
C LYS A 164 1.12 25.02 8.26
N PHE A 165 1.89 23.95 8.46
CA PHE A 165 1.44 22.67 9.01
C PHE A 165 1.86 22.59 10.48
N LYS A 166 0.87 22.75 11.39
CA LYS A 166 1.16 22.86 12.82
C LYS A 166 1.69 21.57 13.43
N SER A 167 1.07 20.42 13.09
CA SER A 167 1.46 19.11 13.64
C SER A 167 2.81 18.63 13.14
N SER A 168 3.11 18.89 11.88
CA SER A 168 4.40 18.54 11.24
C SER A 168 5.49 19.58 11.46
N LYS A 169 5.16 20.77 12.02
CA LYS A 169 6.05 21.91 12.20
C LYS A 169 6.76 22.36 10.90
N LEU A 170 6.06 22.21 9.77
CA LEU A 170 6.58 22.53 8.45
C LEU A 170 5.91 23.78 7.88
N TYR A 171 6.70 24.54 7.09
CA TYR A 171 6.21 25.66 6.29
C TYR A 171 6.66 25.44 4.85
N ILE A 172 5.79 24.78 4.07
CA ILE A 172 6.06 24.38 2.68
C ILE A 172 4.87 24.72 1.79
N SER A 173 5.08 24.71 0.46
CA SER A 173 4.00 24.83 -0.52
C SER A 173 3.05 23.64 -0.46
N ALA A 174 1.78 23.85 -0.77
CA ALA A 174 0.77 22.79 -0.90
C ALA A 174 0.91 21.98 -2.20
N ILE A 175 1.64 22.48 -3.20
CA ILE A 175 1.77 21.85 -4.51
C ILE A 175 2.48 20.48 -4.43
N PRO A 176 3.67 20.32 -3.81
CA PRO A 176 4.32 19.02 -3.71
C PRO A 176 3.48 17.93 -3.05
N PRO A 177 2.78 18.17 -1.91
CA PRO A 177 1.86 17.19 -1.35
C PRO A 177 0.73 16.79 -2.29
N ILE A 178 0.13 17.73 -3.05
CA ILE A 178 -0.91 17.40 -4.05
C ILE A 178 -0.37 16.48 -5.12
N ILE A 179 0.80 16.81 -5.68
CA ILE A 179 1.45 16.02 -6.73
C ILE A 179 1.78 14.61 -6.21
N ILE A 180 2.36 14.51 -5.02
CA ILE A 180 2.65 13.22 -4.38
C ILE A 180 1.35 12.43 -4.19
N GLY A 181 0.32 13.06 -3.64
CA GLY A 181 -1.00 12.45 -3.47
C GLY A 181 -1.55 11.92 -4.79
N PHE A 182 -1.47 12.72 -5.86
CA PHE A 182 -1.96 12.36 -7.19
C PHE A 182 -1.29 11.10 -7.75
N PHE A 183 0.03 11.06 -7.79
CA PHE A 183 0.75 9.88 -8.28
C PHE A 183 0.49 8.64 -7.42
N ILE A 184 0.42 8.81 -6.09
CA ILE A 184 0.11 7.72 -5.18
C ILE A 184 -1.32 7.23 -5.38
N GLY A 185 -2.28 8.13 -5.64
CA GLY A 185 -3.65 7.78 -5.97
C GLY A 185 -3.76 6.91 -7.23
N ILE A 186 -3.02 7.25 -8.29
CA ILE A 186 -2.94 6.44 -9.51
C ILE A 186 -2.40 5.04 -9.18
N LEU A 187 -1.28 4.95 -8.48
CA LEU A 187 -0.67 3.66 -8.12
C LEU A 187 -1.56 2.84 -7.19
N ALA A 188 -2.22 3.48 -6.23
CA ALA A 188 -3.15 2.83 -5.33
C ALA A 188 -4.31 2.16 -6.06
N SER A 189 -4.84 2.81 -7.10
CA SER A 189 -5.96 2.30 -7.88
C SER A 189 -5.56 1.18 -8.84
N ILE A 190 -4.36 1.25 -9.40
CA ILE A 190 -3.86 0.23 -10.34
C ILE A 190 -3.39 -1.02 -9.60
N MET A 191 -2.70 -0.83 -8.48
CA MET A 191 -2.08 -1.95 -7.75
C MET A 191 -2.92 -2.45 -6.57
N GLY A 192 -3.93 -1.71 -6.11
CA GLY A 192 -4.69 -2.07 -4.91
C GLY A 192 -3.94 -1.85 -3.59
N VAL A 193 -2.75 -1.25 -3.61
CA VAL A 193 -1.82 -1.19 -2.45
C VAL A 193 -2.20 -0.12 -1.42
N GLY A 194 -3.09 0.80 -1.76
CA GLY A 194 -3.35 2.00 -0.95
C GLY A 194 -2.20 3.01 -0.95
N GLY A 195 -1.07 2.70 -1.60
CA GLY A 195 0.07 3.59 -1.82
C GLY A 195 0.93 3.92 -0.59
N GLY A 196 0.61 3.37 0.57
CA GLY A 196 1.26 3.75 1.84
C GLY A 196 2.76 3.51 1.87
N PHE A 197 3.23 2.47 1.22
CA PHE A 197 4.64 2.11 1.22
C PHE A 197 5.52 3.07 0.39
N ILE A 198 4.94 3.75 -0.62
CA ILE A 198 5.60 4.84 -1.38
C ILE A 198 5.39 6.18 -0.66
N LEU A 199 4.19 6.37 -0.09
CA LEU A 199 3.82 7.62 0.57
C LEU A 199 4.72 7.94 1.77
N ILE A 200 5.00 6.94 2.61
CA ILE A 200 5.83 7.14 3.82
C ILE A 200 7.23 7.65 3.47
N PRO A 201 8.00 7.01 2.57
CA PRO A 201 9.27 7.56 2.12
C PRO A 201 9.14 8.94 1.46
N ALA A 202 8.13 9.15 0.63
CA ALA A 202 7.92 10.44 -0.02
C ALA A 202 7.67 11.57 1.00
N MET A 203 6.86 11.32 2.04
CA MET A 203 6.61 12.30 3.10
C MET A 203 7.87 12.60 3.92
N ILE A 204 8.72 11.61 4.17
CA ILE A 204 9.95 11.78 4.95
C ILE A 204 11.04 12.47 4.12
N TYR A 205 11.31 11.96 2.92
CA TYR A 205 12.48 12.39 2.14
C TYR A 205 12.20 13.62 1.26
N ILE A 206 10.97 13.73 0.72
CA ILE A 206 10.61 14.86 -0.16
C ILE A 206 10.02 16.00 0.68
N LEU A 207 9.01 15.73 1.51
CA LEU A 207 8.35 16.77 2.30
C LEU A 207 9.07 17.11 3.60
N GLY A 208 9.99 16.26 4.09
CA GLY A 208 10.75 16.47 5.32
C GLY A 208 9.90 16.35 6.60
N MET A 209 8.83 15.55 6.56
CA MET A 209 7.94 15.36 7.71
C MET A 209 8.58 14.50 8.81
N PRO A 210 8.31 14.81 10.09
CA PRO A 210 8.77 13.98 11.21
C PRO A 210 8.06 12.61 11.16
N THR A 211 8.81 11.51 11.31
CA THR A 211 8.31 10.13 11.22
C THR A 211 7.13 9.82 12.14
N LYS A 212 7.07 10.46 13.31
CA LYS A 212 5.97 10.29 14.27
C LYS A 212 4.60 10.71 13.72
N VAL A 213 4.58 11.70 12.82
CA VAL A 213 3.34 12.25 12.23
C VAL A 213 3.04 11.61 10.87
N VAL A 214 4.07 11.12 10.19
CA VAL A 214 3.94 10.50 8.86
C VAL A 214 3.01 9.31 8.89
N ILE A 215 3.19 8.37 9.81
CA ILE A 215 2.41 7.12 9.87
C ILE A 215 0.91 7.41 10.05
N GLY A 216 0.55 8.27 11.00
CA GLY A 216 -0.85 8.61 11.22
C GLY A 216 -1.48 9.38 10.05
N THR A 217 -0.69 10.29 9.42
CA THR A 217 -1.16 11.09 8.29
C THR A 217 -1.27 10.24 7.01
N SER A 218 -0.37 9.29 6.80
CA SER A 218 -0.45 8.35 5.67
C SER A 218 -1.68 7.45 5.78
N LEU A 219 -1.92 6.84 6.95
CA LEU A 219 -3.12 6.03 7.17
C LEU A 219 -4.41 6.82 6.95
N TYR A 220 -4.43 8.10 7.38
CA TYR A 220 -5.57 8.98 7.14
C TYR A 220 -5.83 9.18 5.64
N GLN A 221 -4.80 9.46 4.85
CA GLN A 221 -4.93 9.59 3.39
C GLN A 221 -5.34 8.28 2.73
N ILE A 222 -4.67 7.17 3.08
CA ILE A 222 -4.91 5.85 2.51
C ILE A 222 -6.37 5.45 2.71
N MET A 223 -6.92 5.64 3.89
CA MET A 223 -8.31 5.33 4.21
C MET A 223 -9.29 5.95 3.20
N PHE A 224 -9.14 7.24 2.90
CA PHE A 224 -10.05 7.93 1.96
C PHE A 224 -9.83 7.50 0.51
N ILE A 225 -8.56 7.36 0.10
CA ILE A 225 -8.22 6.98 -1.27
C ILE A 225 -8.71 5.56 -1.56
N THR A 226 -8.44 4.61 -0.66
CA THR A 226 -8.82 3.20 -0.88
C THR A 226 -10.33 3.00 -0.79
N ALA A 227 -11.04 3.72 0.09
CA ALA A 227 -12.49 3.71 0.11
C ALA A 227 -13.09 4.23 -1.22
N PHE A 228 -12.56 5.33 -1.74
CA PHE A 228 -12.96 5.87 -3.04
C PHE A 228 -12.61 4.91 -4.19
N THR A 229 -11.41 4.36 -4.19
CA THR A 229 -10.96 3.36 -5.18
C THR A 229 -11.87 2.14 -5.18
N THR A 230 -12.22 1.59 -4.01
CA THR A 230 -13.16 0.48 -3.88
C THR A 230 -14.52 0.82 -4.48
N PHE A 231 -15.06 2.00 -4.16
CA PHE A 231 -16.34 2.48 -4.69
C PHE A 231 -16.30 2.56 -6.22
N MET A 232 -15.24 3.14 -6.78
CA MET A 232 -15.07 3.26 -8.23
C MET A 232 -14.92 1.89 -8.92
N HIS A 233 -14.13 0.97 -8.36
CA HIS A 233 -14.00 -0.38 -8.90
C HIS A 233 -15.31 -1.20 -8.78
N ALA A 234 -16.06 -1.03 -7.70
CA ALA A 234 -17.35 -1.70 -7.53
C ALA A 234 -18.38 -1.22 -8.55
N THR A 235 -18.45 0.09 -8.80
CA THR A 235 -19.45 0.69 -9.71
C THR A 235 -19.08 0.57 -11.17
N GLN A 236 -17.82 0.81 -11.53
CA GLN A 236 -17.38 0.86 -12.94
C GLN A 236 -16.87 -0.49 -13.45
N ASN A 237 -16.03 -1.17 -12.65
CA ASN A 237 -15.35 -2.39 -13.10
C ASN A 237 -16.05 -3.68 -12.67
N LYS A 238 -16.97 -3.60 -11.68
CA LYS A 238 -17.70 -4.74 -11.10
C LYS A 238 -16.79 -5.91 -10.69
N THR A 239 -15.62 -5.57 -10.12
CA THR A 239 -14.56 -6.53 -9.77
C THR A 239 -14.40 -6.75 -8.26
N VAL A 240 -15.22 -6.11 -7.42
CA VAL A 240 -15.12 -6.25 -5.96
C VAL A 240 -15.91 -7.46 -5.49
N ASP A 241 -15.21 -8.48 -5.00
CA ASP A 241 -15.84 -9.64 -4.36
C ASP A 241 -16.13 -9.35 -2.89
N LEU A 242 -17.43 -9.27 -2.56
CA LEU A 242 -17.87 -8.90 -1.22
C LEU A 242 -17.51 -9.95 -0.18
N LEU A 243 -17.60 -11.25 -0.53
CA LEU A 243 -17.30 -12.34 0.39
C LEU A 243 -15.80 -12.34 0.74
N LEU A 244 -14.95 -12.25 -0.28
CA LEU A 244 -13.51 -12.09 -0.11
C LEU A 244 -13.18 -10.86 0.73
N ALA A 245 -13.80 -9.70 0.43
CA ALA A 245 -13.58 -8.46 1.18
C ALA A 245 -13.87 -8.63 2.67
N LEU A 246 -15.01 -9.22 3.03
CA LEU A 246 -15.40 -9.43 4.44
C LEU A 246 -14.41 -10.32 5.18
N ILE A 247 -13.99 -11.43 4.58
CA ILE A 247 -13.02 -12.35 5.18
C ILE A 247 -11.69 -11.64 5.42
N LEU A 248 -11.19 -10.92 4.42
CA LEU A 248 -9.93 -10.17 4.52
C LEU A 248 -10.01 -9.01 5.52
N ILE A 249 -11.17 -8.33 5.63
CA ILE A 249 -11.37 -7.25 6.62
C ILE A 249 -11.27 -7.83 8.03
N VAL A 250 -11.95 -8.93 8.31
CA VAL A 250 -11.90 -9.57 9.65
C VAL A 250 -10.47 -9.94 10.02
N GLY A 251 -9.78 -10.69 9.15
CA GLY A 251 -8.37 -11.04 9.36
C GLY A 251 -7.48 -9.81 9.46
N GLY A 252 -7.59 -8.89 8.50
CA GLY A 252 -6.76 -7.69 8.40
C GLY A 252 -6.89 -6.73 9.57
N VAL A 253 -8.11 -6.47 10.04
CA VAL A 253 -8.35 -5.57 11.19
C VAL A 253 -7.81 -6.18 12.49
N LEU A 254 -8.07 -7.47 12.74
CA LEU A 254 -7.53 -8.17 13.92
C LEU A 254 -5.99 -8.20 13.87
N GLY A 255 -5.42 -8.54 12.72
CA GLY A 255 -3.98 -8.51 12.53
C GLY A 255 -3.37 -7.12 12.75
N ALA A 256 -3.96 -6.07 12.17
CA ALA A 256 -3.47 -4.71 12.29
C ALA A 256 -3.48 -4.20 13.75
N GLN A 257 -4.51 -4.54 14.51
CA GLN A 257 -4.59 -4.20 15.95
C GLN A 257 -3.49 -4.89 16.76
N LEU A 258 -3.23 -6.17 16.50
CA LEU A 258 -2.15 -6.92 17.14
C LEU A 258 -0.78 -6.34 16.74
N GLY A 259 -0.57 -6.07 15.45
CA GLY A 259 0.65 -5.48 14.92
C GLY A 259 0.97 -4.13 15.57
N ALA A 260 -0.02 -3.24 15.66
CA ALA A 260 0.13 -1.93 16.28
C ALA A 260 0.51 -1.99 17.78
N ARG A 261 0.09 -3.04 18.51
CA ARG A 261 0.49 -3.26 19.91
C ARG A 261 1.93 -3.76 20.01
N VAL A 262 2.36 -4.62 19.10
CA VAL A 262 3.68 -5.25 19.12
C VAL A 262 4.78 -4.29 18.65
N THR A 263 4.47 -3.34 17.79
CA THR A 263 5.40 -2.33 17.26
C THR A 263 6.16 -1.60 18.38
N VAL A 264 5.54 -1.37 19.52
CA VAL A 264 6.16 -0.66 20.65
C VAL A 264 7.31 -1.46 21.28
N LYS A 265 7.34 -2.78 21.10
CA LYS A 265 8.31 -3.69 21.73
C LYS A 265 9.45 -4.12 20.79
N LEU A 266 9.31 -3.91 19.50
CA LEU A 266 10.25 -4.39 18.48
C LEU A 266 11.20 -3.28 18.03
N LYS A 267 12.43 -3.66 17.71
CA LYS A 267 13.40 -2.74 17.09
C LYS A 267 13.01 -2.50 15.64
N ALA A 268 12.73 -1.25 15.30
CA ALA A 268 12.26 -0.86 13.97
C ALA A 268 13.19 -1.33 12.82
N GLU A 269 14.48 -1.47 13.08
CA GLU A 269 15.49 -1.88 12.11
C GLU A 269 15.37 -3.35 11.72
N GLU A 270 15.18 -4.25 12.70
CA GLU A 270 15.05 -5.70 12.48
C GLU A 270 13.77 -6.02 11.70
N ILE A 271 12.68 -5.34 12.05
CA ILE A 271 11.40 -5.50 11.35
C ILE A 271 11.49 -5.01 9.90
N ARG A 272 12.19 -3.88 9.66
CA ARG A 272 12.35 -3.32 8.32
C ARG A 272 13.13 -4.26 7.39
N ILE A 273 14.16 -4.94 7.90
CA ILE A 273 14.89 -5.95 7.12
C ILE A 273 14.01 -7.13 6.79
N LEU A 274 13.30 -7.67 7.78
CA LEU A 274 12.39 -8.79 7.55
C LEU A 274 11.35 -8.45 6.46
N LEU A 275 10.78 -7.24 6.54
CA LEU A 275 9.85 -6.77 5.53
C LEU A 275 10.49 -6.68 4.15
N ALA A 276 11.69 -6.09 4.05
CA ALA A 276 12.39 -5.96 2.78
C ALA A 276 12.68 -7.33 2.15
N ILE A 277 13.06 -8.32 2.96
CA ILE A 277 13.27 -9.70 2.49
C ILE A 277 11.97 -10.31 1.97
N ILE A 278 10.87 -10.20 2.72
CA ILE A 278 9.56 -10.73 2.31
C ILE A 278 9.13 -10.08 0.98
N VAL A 279 9.25 -8.75 0.87
CA VAL A 279 8.91 -8.01 -0.35
C VAL A 279 9.73 -8.49 -1.54
N LEU A 280 11.03 -8.66 -1.38
CA LEU A 280 11.92 -9.12 -2.44
C LEU A 280 11.63 -10.57 -2.85
N LEU A 281 11.30 -11.45 -1.90
CA LEU A 281 10.90 -12.83 -2.18
C LEU A 281 9.60 -12.89 -2.98
N VAL A 282 8.60 -12.10 -2.60
CA VAL A 282 7.34 -11.99 -3.34
C VAL A 282 7.57 -11.43 -4.75
N CYS A 283 8.40 -10.38 -4.86
CA CYS A 283 8.76 -9.79 -6.16
C CYS A 283 9.49 -10.82 -7.05
N LEU A 284 10.43 -11.57 -6.48
CA LEU A 284 11.16 -12.61 -7.21
C LEU A 284 10.21 -13.71 -7.70
N LYS A 285 9.28 -14.16 -6.84
CA LYS A 285 8.29 -15.16 -7.22
C LYS A 285 7.40 -14.66 -8.35
N LEU A 286 6.87 -13.42 -8.26
CA LEU A 286 6.09 -12.82 -9.36
C LEU A 286 6.88 -12.73 -10.67
N ALA A 287 8.17 -12.37 -10.60
CA ALA A 287 9.01 -12.30 -11.79
C ALA A 287 9.25 -13.69 -12.40
N VAL A 288 9.44 -14.71 -11.57
CA VAL A 288 9.59 -16.10 -12.02
C VAL A 288 8.31 -16.62 -12.65
N ASP A 289 7.16 -16.40 -12.00
CA ASP A 289 5.85 -16.83 -12.53
C ASP A 289 5.50 -16.15 -13.86
N LEU A 290 6.00 -14.92 -14.09
CA LEU A 290 5.82 -14.19 -15.35
C LEU A 290 6.74 -14.72 -16.46
N LEU A 291 7.93 -15.24 -16.13
CA LEU A 291 8.92 -15.74 -17.09
C LEU A 291 8.71 -17.21 -17.45
N ILE A 292 8.12 -17.99 -16.53
CA ILE A 292 7.81 -19.39 -16.77
C ILE A 292 6.52 -19.47 -17.58
N THR A 293 6.58 -20.09 -18.76
CA THR A 293 5.38 -20.40 -19.57
C THR A 293 4.44 -21.28 -18.76
N PRO A 294 3.15 -20.93 -18.66
CA PRO A 294 2.18 -21.79 -17.97
C PRO A 294 2.12 -23.17 -18.61
N ASN A 295 2.04 -24.22 -17.78
CA ASN A 295 1.95 -25.61 -18.25
C ASN A 295 0.67 -25.88 -19.07
N ASP A 296 -0.37 -25.06 -18.87
CA ASP A 296 -1.62 -25.10 -19.61
C ASP A 296 -1.72 -23.90 -20.56
N LEU A 297 -1.42 -24.14 -21.84
CA LEU A 297 -1.48 -23.14 -22.91
C LEU A 297 -2.90 -22.74 -23.34
N PHE A 298 -3.92 -23.44 -22.86
CA PHE A 298 -5.32 -23.21 -23.25
C PHE A 298 -6.24 -23.20 -22.04
N SER A 299 -6.72 -22.04 -21.64
CA SER A 299 -7.91 -21.90 -20.80
C SER A 299 -9.14 -21.75 -21.70
N LEU A 300 -10.03 -22.72 -21.70
CA LEU A 300 -11.33 -22.60 -22.34
C LEU A 300 -12.23 -21.72 -21.48
N THR A 301 -12.36 -20.46 -21.86
CA THR A 301 -13.38 -19.57 -21.31
C THR A 301 -14.70 -19.89 -21.97
N TYR A 302 -15.63 -20.57 -21.28
CA TYR A 302 -16.99 -20.66 -21.73
C TYR A 302 -17.62 -19.28 -21.59
N SER A 303 -17.88 -18.60 -22.73
CA SER A 303 -18.75 -17.42 -22.74
C SER A 303 -20.19 -17.98 -22.63
N THR A 304 -20.80 -17.91 -21.47
CA THR A 304 -22.24 -18.00 -21.33
C THR A 304 -22.84 -16.70 -21.86
N GLU A 305 -23.50 -16.78 -23.00
CA GLU A 305 -24.40 -15.74 -23.52
C GLU A 305 -25.55 -15.43 -22.54
#